data_44bccb792b73ad4b2350883d33946bab
#
_entry.id   44bccb792b73ad4b2350883d33946bab
#
_cell.length_a   1.000
_cell.length_b   1.000
_cell.length_c   1.000
_cell.angle_alpha   90.00
_cell.angle_beta   90.00
_cell.angle_gamma   90.00
#
_symmetry.space_group_name_H-M   'P 1'
#
loop_
_entity.id
_entity.type
_entity.pdbx_description
1 polymer ?
#
loop_
_entity_poly.entity_id
_entity_poly.type
_entity_poly.pdbx_seq_one_letter_code
_entity_poly.pdbx_strand_id
1 'polypeptide(L)'
;MVATEDIGAEVATLLTGPAWSGQRVIELGSMVSADEVAAQLGEVLNLDVKAFALPRAAWADAFQQFGVPKGHTGAAEELYEGVNAGSMDLGVTGAEHVAGKTSGRDVFIAAQDAAKAQARAN
;
A
#
# COMPACT_ATOMS: atom_id res chain seq x y z
N MET A 1 -2.35 -4.28 1.80
CA MET A 1 -2.08 -2.83 2.03
C MET A 1 -2.42 -2.47 3.47
N VAL A 2 -1.81 -1.42 3.99
CA VAL A 2 -2.06 -0.89 5.34
C VAL A 2 -1.90 0.63 5.32
N ALA A 3 -2.71 1.37 6.08
CA ALA A 3 -2.53 2.79 6.29
C ALA A 3 -1.33 3.05 7.22
N THR A 4 -0.57 4.10 6.95
CA THR A 4 0.63 4.43 7.73
C THR A 4 0.33 4.70 9.20
N GLU A 5 -0.83 5.29 9.48
CA GLU A 5 -1.31 5.54 10.85
C GLU A 5 -1.61 4.26 11.63
N ASP A 6 -2.10 3.21 10.96
CA ASP A 6 -2.33 1.91 11.59
C ASP A 6 -1.01 1.24 11.98
N ILE A 7 0.05 1.41 11.17
CA ILE A 7 1.41 0.95 11.50
C ILE A 7 1.88 1.64 12.78
N GLY A 8 1.75 2.97 12.85
CA GLY A 8 2.14 3.75 14.02
C GLY A 8 1.37 3.36 15.29
N ALA A 9 0.07 3.13 15.16
CA ALA A 9 -0.79 2.72 16.27
C ALA A 9 -0.41 1.33 16.79
N GLU A 10 -0.12 0.38 15.90
CA GLU A 10 0.33 -0.96 16.31
C GLU A 10 1.69 -0.92 17.00
N VAL A 11 2.66 -0.18 16.44
CA VAL A 11 3.96 0.02 17.08
C VAL A 11 3.81 0.64 18.47
N ALA A 12 2.97 1.66 18.64
CA ALA A 12 2.69 2.28 19.94
C ALA A 12 2.10 1.26 20.92
N THR A 13 1.17 0.42 20.48
CA THR A 13 0.57 -0.65 21.29
C THR A 13 1.63 -1.64 21.77
N LEU A 14 2.54 -2.05 20.89
CA LEU A 14 3.63 -2.95 21.22
C LEU A 14 4.62 -2.35 22.22
N LEU A 15 4.98 -1.09 22.06
CA LEU A 15 5.94 -0.41 22.93
C LEU A 15 5.39 -0.09 24.32
N THR A 16 4.09 0.10 24.46
CA THR A 16 3.43 0.45 25.74
C THR A 16 2.74 -0.73 26.41
N GLY A 17 2.65 -1.85 25.71
CA GLY A 17 2.03 -3.08 26.21
C GLY A 17 2.95 -3.91 27.09
N PRO A 18 2.52 -5.15 27.44
CA PRO A 18 3.32 -6.07 28.22
C PRO A 18 4.65 -6.41 27.55
N ALA A 19 5.73 -6.47 28.32
CA ALA A 19 7.02 -6.89 27.80
C ALA A 19 6.97 -8.33 27.28
N TRP A 20 7.67 -8.59 26.18
CA TRP A 20 7.87 -9.94 25.65
C TRP A 20 9.35 -10.29 25.56
N SER A 21 9.64 -11.56 25.41
CA SER A 21 10.99 -12.07 25.16
C SER A 21 11.05 -12.81 23.81
N GLY A 22 12.21 -12.80 23.18
CA GLY A 22 12.41 -13.43 21.89
C GLY A 22 11.99 -12.54 20.71
N GLN A 23 11.79 -13.15 19.54
CA GLN A 23 11.37 -12.46 18.32
C GLN A 23 9.86 -12.65 18.08
N ARG A 24 9.18 -11.57 17.73
CA ARG A 24 7.80 -11.61 17.21
C ARG A 24 7.83 -11.06 15.78
N VAL A 25 7.08 -11.72 14.90
CA VAL A 25 6.86 -11.25 13.53
C VAL A 25 5.39 -10.91 13.42
N ILE A 26 5.09 -9.66 13.08
CA ILE A 26 3.73 -9.17 12.94
C ILE A 26 3.52 -8.73 11.49
N GLU A 27 2.62 -9.40 10.81
CA GLU A 27 2.16 -9.03 9.47
C GLU A 27 0.97 -8.09 9.62
N LEU A 28 1.17 -6.83 9.28
CA LEU A 28 0.15 -5.80 9.40
C LEU A 28 -0.40 -5.44 8.02
N GLY A 29 -1.70 -5.59 7.84
CA GLY A 29 -2.38 -5.19 6.63
C GLY A 29 -3.34 -6.23 6.08
N SER A 30 -3.83 -5.97 4.88
CA SER A 30 -4.73 -6.85 4.14
C SER A 30 -4.30 -6.96 2.69
N MET A 31 -4.54 -8.12 2.09
CA MET A 31 -4.43 -8.28 0.65
C MET A 31 -5.58 -7.53 -0.01
N VAL A 32 -5.25 -6.71 -0.99
CA VAL A 32 -6.22 -5.92 -1.76
C VAL A 32 -5.82 -5.99 -3.22
N SER A 33 -6.74 -6.36 -4.09
CA SER A 33 -6.51 -6.40 -5.52
C SER A 33 -6.50 -4.99 -6.14
N ALA A 34 -5.89 -4.85 -7.31
CA ALA A 34 -5.90 -3.59 -8.05
C ALA A 34 -7.32 -3.17 -8.45
N ASP A 35 -8.20 -4.13 -8.73
CA ASP A 35 -9.61 -3.86 -9.05
C ASP A 35 -10.38 -3.32 -7.84
N GLU A 36 -10.15 -3.86 -6.64
CA GLU A 36 -10.76 -3.34 -5.40
C GLU A 36 -10.26 -1.91 -5.09
N VAL A 37 -8.97 -1.63 -5.31
CA VAL A 37 -8.41 -0.28 -5.17
C VAL A 37 -9.06 0.67 -6.18
N ALA A 38 -9.17 0.26 -7.44
CA ALA A 38 -9.80 1.06 -8.49
C ALA A 38 -11.27 1.35 -8.19
N ALA A 39 -12.03 0.37 -7.70
CA ALA A 39 -13.42 0.54 -7.31
C ALA A 39 -13.58 1.58 -6.17
N GLN A 40 -12.81 1.43 -5.09
CA GLN A 40 -12.84 2.37 -3.95
C GLN A 40 -12.44 3.79 -4.36
N LEU A 41 -11.41 3.92 -5.20
CA LEU A 41 -10.98 5.22 -5.72
C LEU A 41 -12.03 5.84 -6.63
N GLY A 42 -12.67 5.03 -7.47
CA GLY A 42 -13.76 5.44 -8.35
C GLY A 42 -14.94 6.01 -7.58
N GLU A 43 -15.34 5.35 -6.48
CA GLU A 43 -16.40 5.86 -5.57
C GLU A 43 -16.04 7.22 -4.98
N VAL A 44 -14.83 7.39 -4.47
CA VAL A 44 -14.38 8.64 -3.84
C VAL A 44 -14.29 9.79 -4.85
N LEU A 45 -13.83 9.51 -6.07
CA LEU A 45 -13.69 10.52 -7.12
C LEU A 45 -14.95 10.74 -7.94
N ASN A 46 -15.96 9.86 -7.79
CA ASN A 46 -17.13 9.78 -8.66
C ASN A 46 -16.75 9.63 -10.14
N LEU A 47 -15.82 8.71 -10.42
CA LEU A 47 -15.30 8.41 -11.76
C LEU A 47 -15.32 6.89 -12.02
N ASP A 48 -15.39 6.50 -13.30
CA ASP A 48 -15.17 5.09 -13.70
C ASP A 48 -13.66 4.80 -13.74
N VAL A 49 -13.11 4.35 -12.62
CA VAL A 49 -11.70 4.00 -12.49
C VAL A 49 -11.55 2.50 -12.67
N LYS A 50 -10.61 2.09 -13.51
CA LYS A 50 -10.34 0.68 -13.82
C LYS A 50 -8.86 0.37 -13.66
N ALA A 51 -8.56 -0.77 -13.06
CA ALA A 51 -7.22 -1.32 -13.11
C ALA A 51 -6.93 -1.90 -14.49
N PHE A 52 -5.69 -1.85 -14.90
CA PHE A 52 -5.22 -2.53 -16.11
C PHE A 52 -3.84 -3.11 -15.90
N ALA A 53 -3.59 -4.27 -16.50
CA ALA A 53 -2.29 -4.91 -16.46
C ALA A 53 -1.35 -4.25 -17.48
N LEU A 54 -0.24 -3.72 -16.99
CA LEU A 54 0.79 -3.14 -17.84
C LEU A 54 1.75 -4.25 -18.32
N PRO A 55 2.00 -4.40 -19.64
CA PRO A 55 2.97 -5.35 -20.15
C PRO A 55 4.37 -5.11 -19.57
N ARG A 56 5.10 -6.21 -19.27
CA ARG A 56 6.43 -6.14 -18.66
C ARG A 56 7.40 -5.19 -19.39
N ALA A 57 7.36 -5.18 -20.72
CA ALA A 57 8.22 -4.31 -21.54
C ALA A 57 7.97 -2.80 -21.34
N ALA A 58 6.82 -2.42 -20.80
CA ALA A 58 6.47 -1.01 -20.55
C ALA A 58 6.76 -0.56 -19.10
N TRP A 59 7.20 -1.45 -18.22
CA TRP A 59 7.37 -1.15 -16.79
C TRP A 59 8.41 -0.08 -16.55
N ALA A 60 9.59 -0.18 -17.16
CA ALA A 60 10.67 0.78 -16.95
C ALA A 60 10.25 2.23 -17.28
N ASP A 61 9.54 2.40 -18.39
CA ASP A 61 9.04 3.73 -18.80
C ASP A 61 7.95 4.23 -17.85
N ALA A 62 7.04 3.35 -17.42
CA ALA A 62 6.01 3.71 -16.47
C ALA A 62 6.60 4.12 -15.11
N PHE A 63 7.57 3.37 -14.58
CA PHE A 63 8.24 3.74 -13.33
C PHE A 63 8.94 5.10 -13.41
N GLN A 64 9.58 5.41 -14.55
CA GLN A 64 10.18 6.73 -14.77
C GLN A 64 9.12 7.84 -14.76
N GLN A 65 7.96 7.63 -15.37
CA GLN A 65 6.84 8.57 -15.33
C GLN A 65 6.31 8.80 -13.91
N PHE A 66 6.36 7.78 -13.04
CA PHE A 66 6.03 7.89 -11.62
C PHE A 66 7.17 8.42 -10.74
N GLY A 67 8.26 8.88 -11.35
CA GLY A 67 9.36 9.54 -10.64
C GLY A 67 10.47 8.61 -10.16
N VAL A 68 10.48 7.33 -10.56
CA VAL A 68 11.60 6.44 -10.28
C VAL A 68 12.78 6.82 -11.20
N PRO A 69 13.96 7.16 -10.66
CA PRO A 69 15.11 7.48 -11.49
C PRO A 69 15.49 6.32 -12.42
N LYS A 70 15.92 6.62 -13.64
CA LYS A 70 16.23 5.62 -14.67
C LYS A 70 17.18 4.51 -14.20
N GLY A 71 18.16 4.84 -13.35
CA GLY A 71 19.11 3.85 -12.81
C GLY A 71 18.52 2.94 -11.70
N HIS A 72 17.28 3.17 -11.25
CA HIS A 72 16.62 2.41 -10.18
C HIS A 72 15.38 1.65 -10.65
N THR A 73 15.03 1.72 -11.92
CA THR A 73 13.86 1.00 -12.47
C THR A 73 14.00 -0.51 -12.32
N GLY A 74 15.20 -1.06 -12.45
CA GLY A 74 15.44 -2.50 -12.26
C GLY A 74 15.02 -3.01 -10.89
N ALA A 75 15.34 -2.30 -9.81
CA ALA A 75 14.92 -2.67 -8.46
C ALA A 75 13.38 -2.64 -8.30
N ALA A 76 12.72 -1.63 -8.90
CA ALA A 76 11.26 -1.57 -8.91
C ALA A 76 10.65 -2.74 -9.71
N GLU A 77 11.26 -3.11 -10.82
CA GLU A 77 10.84 -4.24 -11.64
C GLU A 77 10.94 -5.56 -10.88
N GLU A 78 12.08 -5.82 -10.21
CA GLU A 78 12.28 -7.02 -9.39
C GLU A 78 11.27 -7.10 -8.24
N LEU A 79 10.96 -5.97 -7.59
CA LEU A 79 9.93 -5.90 -6.56
C LEU A 79 8.57 -6.37 -7.08
N TYR A 80 8.13 -5.83 -8.22
CA TYR A 80 6.84 -6.21 -8.80
C TYR A 80 6.83 -7.63 -9.38
N GLU A 81 7.95 -8.13 -9.86
CA GLU A 81 8.09 -9.56 -10.21
C GLU A 81 7.91 -10.45 -8.99
N GLY A 82 8.50 -10.08 -7.85
CA GLY A 82 8.32 -10.78 -6.58
C GLY A 82 6.86 -10.76 -6.11
N VAL A 83 6.18 -9.62 -6.20
CA VAL A 83 4.74 -9.51 -5.89
C VAL A 83 3.92 -10.44 -6.79
N ASN A 84 4.14 -10.41 -8.10
CA ASN A 84 3.40 -11.24 -9.06
C ASN A 84 3.70 -12.75 -8.89
N ALA A 85 4.87 -13.10 -8.37
CA ALA A 85 5.24 -14.47 -8.05
C ALA A 85 4.71 -14.96 -6.68
N GLY A 86 4.00 -14.10 -5.92
CA GLY A 86 3.49 -14.42 -4.59
C GLY A 86 4.56 -14.45 -3.48
N SER A 87 5.78 -13.96 -3.75
CA SER A 87 6.86 -13.97 -2.75
C SER A 87 6.66 -12.95 -1.62
N MET A 88 5.65 -12.10 -1.73
CA MET A 88 5.28 -11.07 -0.77
C MET A 88 3.88 -11.28 -0.18
N ASP A 89 3.33 -12.47 -0.32
CA ASP A 89 2.03 -12.80 0.25
C ASP A 89 2.10 -12.83 1.79
N LEU A 90 1.00 -12.44 2.43
CA LEU A 90 0.84 -12.58 3.88
C LEU A 90 0.68 -14.07 4.26
N GLY A 91 0.93 -14.41 5.51
CA GLY A 91 0.73 -15.75 6.03
C GLY A 91 2.02 -16.52 6.30
N VAL A 92 3.12 -15.82 6.60
CA VAL A 92 4.36 -16.45 7.02
C VAL A 92 4.12 -17.29 8.29
N THR A 93 4.58 -18.53 8.27
CA THR A 93 4.42 -19.45 9.41
C THR A 93 5.01 -18.85 10.69
N GLY A 94 4.20 -18.77 11.74
CA GLY A 94 4.58 -18.20 13.03
C GLY A 94 4.45 -16.67 13.12
N ALA A 95 3.97 -15.99 12.08
CA ALA A 95 3.62 -14.58 12.16
C ALA A 95 2.24 -14.37 12.79
N GLU A 96 2.10 -13.27 13.50
CA GLU A 96 0.82 -12.76 13.98
C GLU A 96 0.22 -11.86 12.91
N HIS A 97 -1.02 -12.08 12.50
CA HIS A 97 -1.68 -11.24 11.51
C HIS A 97 -2.57 -10.20 12.18
N VAL A 98 -2.34 -8.94 11.87
CA VAL A 98 -3.14 -7.80 12.37
C VAL A 98 -3.71 -7.04 11.18
N ALA A 99 -5.03 -7.02 11.05
CA ALA A 99 -5.70 -6.21 10.03
C ALA A 99 -5.61 -4.72 10.38
N GLY A 100 -5.38 -3.88 9.39
CA GLY A 100 -5.49 -2.42 9.55
C GLY A 100 -6.93 -2.01 9.89
N LYS A 101 -7.08 -0.92 10.64
CA LYS A 101 -8.39 -0.36 11.03
C LYS A 101 -8.91 0.65 10.04
N THR A 102 -8.00 1.33 9.33
CA THR A 102 -8.31 2.35 8.35
C THR A 102 -8.62 1.72 7.00
N SER A 103 -9.79 1.98 6.46
CA SER A 103 -10.16 1.46 5.13
C SER A 103 -9.40 2.18 4.01
N GLY A 104 -9.20 1.52 2.87
CA GLY A 104 -8.63 2.16 1.69
C GLY A 104 -9.44 3.39 1.24
N ARG A 105 -10.77 3.31 1.35
CA ARG A 105 -11.68 4.41 1.06
C ARG A 105 -11.40 5.64 1.95
N ASP A 106 -11.18 5.45 3.24
CA ASP A 106 -10.89 6.55 4.17
C ASP A 106 -9.55 7.22 3.83
N VAL A 107 -8.54 6.43 3.46
CA VAL A 107 -7.25 6.95 2.97
C VAL A 107 -7.44 7.81 1.72
N PHE A 108 -8.26 7.39 0.75
CA PHE A 108 -8.52 8.16 -0.46
C PHE A 108 -9.31 9.44 -0.20
N ILE A 109 -10.28 9.42 0.71
CA ILE A 109 -10.99 10.63 1.15
C ILE A 109 -10.02 11.63 1.78
N ALA A 110 -9.19 11.18 2.71
CA ALA A 110 -8.20 12.04 3.36
C ALA A 110 -7.22 12.65 2.35
N ALA A 111 -6.73 11.86 1.39
CA ALA A 111 -5.85 12.34 0.32
C ALA A 111 -6.54 13.37 -0.59
N GLN A 112 -7.81 13.15 -0.96
CA GLN A 112 -8.58 14.09 -1.76
C GLN A 112 -8.78 15.42 -1.02
N ASP A 113 -9.10 15.37 0.26
CA ASP A 113 -9.32 16.57 1.08
C ASP A 113 -8.02 17.36 1.27
N ALA A 114 -6.90 16.67 1.47
CA ALA A 114 -5.58 17.30 1.51
C ALA A 114 -5.23 18.01 0.18
N ALA A 115 -5.47 17.36 -0.94
CA ALA A 115 -5.25 17.94 -2.27
C ALA A 115 -6.12 19.18 -2.52
N LYS A 116 -7.41 19.14 -2.13
CA LYS A 116 -8.32 20.29 -2.22
C LYS A 116 -7.87 21.45 -1.32
N ALA A 117 -7.38 21.17 -0.11
CA ALA A 117 -6.86 22.18 0.81
C ALA A 117 -5.62 22.87 0.22
N GLN A 118 -4.69 22.09 -0.35
CA GLN A 118 -3.48 22.63 -0.99
C GLN A 118 -3.78 23.48 -2.23
N ALA A 119 -4.77 23.07 -3.03
CA ALA A 119 -5.19 23.85 -4.20
C ALA A 119 -5.85 25.19 -3.85
N ARG A 120 -6.42 25.33 -2.64
CA ARG A 120 -7.02 26.60 -2.15
C ARG A 120 -5.98 27.53 -1.51
N ALA A 121 -4.82 27.03 -1.15
CA ALA A 121 -3.73 27.80 -0.52
C ALA A 121 -2.76 28.43 -1.53
N ASN A 122 -2.82 28.00 -2.79
CA ASN A 122 -2.04 28.53 -3.92
C ASN A 122 -2.90 29.46 -4.79
#